data_67bce642056a35a5609511629df7453b
#
_entry.id   67bce642056a35a5609511629df7453b
#
_cell.length_a   1.000
_cell.length_b   1.000
_cell.length_c   1.000
_cell.angle_alpha   90.00
_cell.angle_beta   90.00
_cell.angle_gamma   90.00
#
_symmetry.space_group_name_H-M   'P 1'
#
loop_
_entity.id
_entity.type
_entity.pdbx_description
1 polymer ?
#
loop_
_entity_poly.entity_id
_entity_poly.type
_entity_poly.pdbx_seq_one_letter_code
_entity_poly.pdbx_strand_id
1 'polypeptide(L)'
;MGQAIKINKVEYIDKVHRNSKGWITRSCIDENGYSQWHYKYLELKETDLTGENIYITLNTFYKPCRRLECIKELNCVYIDLDYYKIKYTREQIIMNLEENYFNKIIPTTNYILDSGRGLALIWLINKVPSNALPLWKAVQEYLYNQLKEFGADRQALDATRILRVPGSINSKSKTVVSIIDEYDYIYDLREIQKEFLPELKLKEKKKGRPKKINYVYRERSLYYARIQDITKLCELREYDLRGHREIILFLYRYYLCSFTEDVQKAIGDVLELNGMFTYPLKENEVIRATRSAEKCYLDKNKEYKYKNDTLIELLEITEIEETYMTTIISKNEYKRRHREREKNRYLEKLKADGKIKEKDKLLQRRICK
;
A
#
# COMPACT_ATOMS: atom_id res chain seq x y z
N MET A 1 15.40 33.53 4.15
CA MET A 1 16.11 32.42 4.82
C MET A 1 15.17 31.89 5.89
N GLY A 2 14.42 30.81 5.58
CA GLY A 2 13.58 30.12 6.55
C GLY A 2 14.47 29.49 7.62
N GLN A 3 14.30 29.88 8.87
CA GLN A 3 14.92 29.16 9.97
C GLN A 3 14.34 27.74 10.01
N ALA A 4 15.22 26.72 10.00
CA ALA A 4 14.78 25.33 10.16
C ALA A 4 13.95 25.22 11.46
N ILE A 5 12.71 24.82 11.30
CA ILE A 5 11.79 24.66 12.45
C ILE A 5 12.33 23.49 13.27
N LYS A 6 12.77 23.76 14.51
CA LYS A 6 13.12 22.73 15.48
C LYS A 6 11.86 22.02 15.98
N ILE A 7 11.20 21.25 15.10
CA ILE A 7 10.12 20.38 15.56
C ILE A 7 10.73 19.23 16.34
N ASN A 8 10.15 18.98 17.53
CA ASN A 8 10.53 17.86 18.34
C ASN A 8 10.19 16.56 17.58
N LYS A 9 11.16 15.66 17.40
CA LYS A 9 11.06 14.32 16.80
C LYS A 9 9.79 13.58 17.26
N VAL A 10 9.38 13.73 18.51
CA VAL A 10 8.19 13.15 19.10
C VAL A 10 6.90 13.70 18.47
N GLU A 11 6.88 14.97 18.16
CA GLU A 11 5.73 15.64 17.53
C GLU A 11 5.50 15.13 16.09
N TYR A 12 6.57 14.97 15.32
CA TYR A 12 6.48 14.38 13.98
C TYR A 12 5.92 12.94 14.02
N ILE A 13 6.42 12.09 14.93
CA ILE A 13 5.92 10.73 15.11
C ILE A 13 4.45 10.74 15.53
N ASP A 14 4.09 11.65 16.44
CA ASP A 14 2.71 11.79 16.89
C ASP A 14 1.77 12.18 15.76
N LYS A 15 2.12 13.15 14.93
CA LYS A 15 1.29 13.56 13.80
C LYS A 15 1.12 12.44 12.77
N VAL A 16 2.20 11.71 12.46
CA VAL A 16 2.15 10.61 11.49
C VAL A 16 1.44 9.37 12.03
N HIS A 17 1.72 8.98 13.29
CA HIS A 17 1.34 7.66 13.81
C HIS A 17 0.37 7.67 14.99
N ARG A 18 -0.05 8.83 15.48
CA ARG A 18 -0.98 8.94 16.61
C ARG A 18 -2.19 8.02 16.43
N ASN A 19 -2.46 7.21 17.45
CA ASN A 19 -3.54 6.22 17.46
C ASN A 19 -3.45 5.12 16.38
N SER A 20 -2.30 4.92 15.74
CA SER A 20 -2.08 3.79 14.85
C SER A 20 -2.13 2.47 15.62
N LYS A 21 -2.88 1.51 15.08
CA LYS A 21 -3.03 0.17 15.70
C LYS A 21 -2.10 -0.88 15.08
N GLY A 22 -1.39 -0.51 14.01
CA GLY A 22 -0.46 -1.38 13.29
C GLY A 22 0.94 -1.38 13.88
N TRP A 23 1.81 -2.20 13.27
CA TRP A 23 3.24 -2.19 13.49
C TRP A 23 3.90 -1.14 12.60
N ILE A 24 4.90 -0.45 13.12
CA ILE A 24 5.71 0.54 12.42
C ILE A 24 7.10 -0.05 12.33
N THR A 25 7.73 0.02 11.16
CA THR A 25 9.09 -0.45 10.97
C THR A 25 10.05 0.72 11.12
N ARG A 26 11.01 0.58 12.03
CA ARG A 26 12.22 1.37 12.10
C ARG A 26 13.33 0.60 11.39
N SER A 27 14.14 1.24 10.59
CA SER A 27 15.30 0.63 9.96
C SER A 27 16.54 1.52 10.04
N CYS A 28 17.69 0.87 9.94
CA CYS A 28 18.99 1.50 9.87
C CYS A 28 19.78 0.90 8.70
N ILE A 29 20.60 1.73 8.07
CA ILE A 29 21.57 1.28 7.06
C ILE A 29 22.95 1.72 7.57
N ASP A 30 23.75 0.77 7.98
CA ASP A 30 25.11 0.98 8.51
C ASP A 30 26.14 0.16 7.73
N GLU A 31 27.36 0.07 8.25
CA GLU A 31 28.47 -0.71 7.66
C GLU A 31 28.17 -2.22 7.60
N ASN A 32 27.32 -2.73 8.50
CA ASN A 32 26.90 -4.13 8.56
C ASN A 32 25.73 -4.42 7.62
N GLY A 33 25.17 -3.40 6.94
CA GLY A 33 24.10 -3.51 5.97
C GLY A 33 22.78 -2.95 6.47
N TYR A 34 21.70 -3.56 5.99
CA TYR A 34 20.32 -3.15 6.30
C TYR A 34 19.77 -3.95 7.49
N SER A 35 19.28 -3.24 8.50
CA SER A 35 18.60 -3.83 9.67
C SER A 35 17.25 -3.18 9.89
N GLN A 36 16.26 -3.95 10.36
CA GLN A 36 14.94 -3.45 10.66
C GLN A 36 14.36 -4.05 11.95
N TRP A 37 13.57 -3.23 12.64
CA TRP A 37 12.83 -3.57 13.86
C TRP A 37 11.42 -3.06 13.77
N HIS A 38 10.50 -3.69 14.48
CA HIS A 38 9.09 -3.38 14.41
C HIS A 38 8.58 -2.98 15.80
N TYR A 39 7.85 -1.87 15.85
CA TYR A 39 7.36 -1.26 17.08
C TYR A 39 5.88 -0.94 17.00
N LYS A 40 5.21 -0.92 18.13
CA LYS A 40 3.94 -0.23 18.26
C LYS A 40 4.19 1.27 18.47
N TYR A 41 3.14 2.07 18.21
CA TYR A 41 3.27 3.53 18.28
C TYR A 41 3.87 4.04 19.59
N LEU A 42 3.42 3.53 20.76
CA LEU A 42 3.95 3.97 22.05
C LEU A 42 5.43 3.57 22.25
N GLU A 43 5.79 2.36 21.85
CA GLU A 43 7.16 1.85 21.90
C GLU A 43 8.10 2.67 21.00
N LEU A 44 7.63 3.04 19.79
CA LEU A 44 8.42 3.85 18.87
C LEU A 44 8.72 5.26 19.43
N LYS A 45 7.80 5.85 20.17
CA LYS A 45 8.01 7.17 20.82
C LYS A 45 9.14 7.15 21.82
N GLU A 46 9.31 6.06 22.55
CA GLU A 46 10.35 5.86 23.55
C GLU A 46 11.68 5.42 22.95
N THR A 47 11.64 4.95 21.67
CA THR A 47 12.85 4.48 20.98
C THR A 47 13.74 5.64 20.58
N ASP A 48 15.06 5.44 20.73
CA ASP A 48 16.03 6.39 20.17
C ASP A 48 16.04 6.33 18.64
N LEU A 49 15.70 7.47 18.02
CA LEU A 49 15.70 7.67 16.58
C LEU A 49 16.78 8.67 16.14
N THR A 50 17.73 8.99 16.98
CA THR A 50 18.93 9.74 16.64
C THR A 50 19.97 8.82 16.01
N GLY A 51 21.00 9.41 15.39
CA GLY A 51 22.06 8.64 14.74
C GLY A 51 21.98 8.66 13.22
N GLU A 52 22.89 7.91 12.59
CA GLU A 52 23.01 7.91 11.13
C GLU A 52 22.03 6.96 10.47
N ASN A 53 21.49 7.41 9.34
CA ASN A 53 20.65 6.61 8.42
C ASN A 53 19.50 5.89 9.13
N ILE A 54 18.80 6.60 10.01
CA ILE A 54 17.58 6.09 10.66
C ILE A 54 16.37 6.43 9.83
N TYR A 55 15.54 5.40 9.57
CA TYR A 55 14.34 5.49 8.76
C TYR A 55 13.15 4.90 9.50
N ILE A 56 11.95 5.36 9.17
CA ILE A 56 10.68 4.74 9.60
C ILE A 56 9.73 4.57 8.42
N THR A 57 8.79 3.63 8.51
CA THR A 57 7.64 3.57 7.62
C THR A 57 6.59 4.58 8.05
N LEU A 58 5.95 5.25 7.12
CA LEU A 58 4.84 6.17 7.41
C LEU A 58 3.49 5.44 7.49
N ASN A 59 3.37 4.29 6.83
CA ASN A 59 2.21 3.40 6.91
C ASN A 59 2.46 2.28 7.91
N THR A 60 1.40 1.60 8.37
CA THR A 60 1.49 0.57 9.41
C THR A 60 1.08 -0.81 8.91
N PHE A 61 1.48 -1.86 9.64
CA PHE A 61 1.34 -3.25 9.24
C PHE A 61 0.55 -4.07 10.27
N TYR A 62 -0.13 -5.13 9.80
CA TYR A 62 -0.84 -6.08 10.68
C TYR A 62 0.12 -6.91 11.54
N LYS A 63 1.27 -7.27 10.98
CA LYS A 63 2.32 -8.11 11.58
C LYS A 63 3.64 -7.32 11.63
N PRO A 64 4.64 -7.74 12.40
CA PRO A 64 5.99 -7.18 12.34
C PRO A 64 6.71 -7.61 11.04
N CYS A 65 6.17 -7.18 9.92
CA CYS A 65 6.60 -7.56 8.57
C CYS A 65 6.29 -6.41 7.59
N ARG A 66 7.32 -5.88 6.92
CA ARG A 66 7.21 -4.74 6.02
C ARG A 66 6.98 -5.17 4.57
N ARG A 67 5.88 -5.88 4.31
CA ARG A 67 5.44 -6.29 2.98
C ARG A 67 4.07 -5.69 2.63
N LEU A 68 3.79 -5.62 1.33
CA LEU A 68 2.60 -4.97 0.77
C LEU A 68 1.30 -5.57 1.33
N GLU A 69 1.22 -6.89 1.38
CA GLU A 69 0.05 -7.62 1.88
C GLU A 69 -0.14 -7.50 3.39
N CYS A 70 0.91 -7.09 4.11
CA CYS A 70 0.86 -6.87 5.56
C CYS A 70 0.40 -5.45 5.93
N ILE A 71 0.18 -4.55 4.97
CA ILE A 71 -0.29 -3.18 5.26
C ILE A 71 -1.62 -3.24 5.98
N LYS A 72 -1.72 -2.51 7.09
CA LYS A 72 -2.92 -2.35 7.91
C LYS A 72 -3.59 -1.01 7.69
N GLU A 73 -2.84 0.07 7.83
CA GLU A 73 -3.33 1.44 7.72
C GLU A 73 -2.40 2.24 6.84
N LEU A 74 -2.99 3.06 5.97
CA LEU A 74 -2.30 4.06 5.17
C LEU A 74 -2.51 5.40 5.85
N ASN A 75 -1.44 6.00 6.34
CA ASN A 75 -1.46 7.23 7.12
C ASN A 75 -1.01 8.44 6.31
N CYS A 76 -0.18 8.21 5.29
CA CYS A 76 0.45 9.28 4.51
C CYS A 76 0.50 8.93 3.03
N VAL A 77 0.53 9.98 2.21
CA VAL A 77 1.02 9.96 0.84
C VAL A 77 2.35 10.72 0.82
N TYR A 78 3.30 10.35 0.00
CA TYR A 78 4.63 10.97 0.00
C TYR A 78 5.33 10.88 -1.35
N ILE A 79 6.19 11.84 -1.64
CA ILE A 79 7.07 11.86 -2.82
C ILE A 79 8.47 12.21 -2.37
N ASP A 80 9.44 11.47 -2.87
CA ASP A 80 10.88 11.71 -2.67
C ASP A 80 11.44 12.41 -3.91
N LEU A 81 12.03 13.59 -3.73
CA LEU A 81 12.62 14.41 -4.79
C LEU A 81 14.14 14.38 -4.70
N ASP A 82 14.77 13.71 -5.63
CA ASP A 82 16.23 13.61 -5.76
C ASP A 82 16.81 14.83 -6.49
N TYR A 83 16.76 16.01 -5.88
CA TYR A 83 17.17 17.26 -6.55
C TYR A 83 18.66 17.30 -6.94
N TYR A 84 19.50 16.51 -6.31
CA TYR A 84 20.91 16.40 -6.72
C TYR A 84 21.11 15.83 -8.14
N LYS A 85 20.07 15.24 -8.72
CA LYS A 85 20.07 14.70 -10.09
C LYS A 85 19.63 15.70 -11.15
N ILE A 86 19.17 16.88 -10.74
CA ILE A 86 18.56 17.88 -11.63
C ILE A 86 19.25 19.23 -11.50
N LYS A 87 18.86 20.21 -12.33
CA LYS A 87 19.48 21.53 -12.37
C LYS A 87 18.93 22.53 -11.34
N TYR A 88 17.80 22.22 -10.69
CA TYR A 88 17.18 23.12 -9.71
C TYR A 88 17.89 23.03 -8.36
N THR A 89 18.04 24.20 -7.71
CA THR A 89 18.42 24.22 -6.30
C THR A 89 17.21 23.90 -5.41
N ARG A 90 17.47 23.55 -4.14
CA ARG A 90 16.43 23.30 -3.15
C ARG A 90 15.43 24.47 -3.05
N GLU A 91 15.96 25.69 -2.96
CA GLU A 91 15.21 26.94 -2.82
C GLU A 91 14.32 27.18 -4.05
N GLN A 92 14.83 26.93 -5.25
CA GLN A 92 14.06 27.06 -6.49
C GLN A 92 12.91 26.06 -6.55
N ILE A 93 13.12 24.82 -6.08
CA ILE A 93 12.07 23.83 -6.03
C ILE A 93 10.96 24.27 -5.07
N ILE A 94 11.31 24.66 -3.84
CA ILE A 94 10.35 25.08 -2.82
C ILE A 94 9.54 26.29 -3.33
N MET A 95 10.20 27.32 -3.85
CA MET A 95 9.53 28.50 -4.41
C MET A 95 8.55 28.11 -5.54
N ASN A 96 8.96 27.22 -6.46
CA ASN A 96 8.09 26.74 -7.52
C ASN A 96 6.89 25.96 -7.00
N LEU A 97 7.09 25.10 -5.98
CA LEU A 97 6.01 24.34 -5.36
C LEU A 97 4.98 25.28 -4.73
N GLU A 98 5.41 26.29 -3.98
CA GLU A 98 4.56 27.27 -3.33
C GLU A 98 3.80 28.13 -4.34
N GLU A 99 4.50 28.66 -5.36
CA GLU A 99 3.91 29.59 -6.30
C GLU A 99 3.04 28.93 -7.37
N ASN A 100 3.40 27.73 -7.84
CA ASN A 100 2.80 27.16 -9.04
C ASN A 100 2.06 25.83 -8.83
N TYR A 101 2.34 25.09 -7.76
CA TYR A 101 1.84 23.72 -7.57
C TYR A 101 0.86 23.58 -6.42
N PHE A 102 1.19 24.10 -5.23
CA PHE A 102 0.36 23.90 -4.04
C PHE A 102 -1.01 24.57 -4.19
N ASN A 103 -2.08 23.82 -3.86
CA ASN A 103 -3.49 24.19 -4.01
C ASN A 103 -3.93 24.55 -5.44
N LYS A 104 -3.08 24.30 -6.45
CA LYS A 104 -3.41 24.53 -7.87
C LYS A 104 -3.39 23.20 -8.63
N ILE A 105 -2.30 22.49 -8.55
CA ILE A 105 -2.04 21.23 -9.27
C ILE A 105 -2.05 20.07 -8.29
N ILE A 106 -1.46 20.26 -7.11
CA ILE A 106 -1.38 19.27 -6.04
C ILE A 106 -1.79 19.90 -4.71
N PRO A 107 -2.22 19.10 -3.70
CA PRO A 107 -2.47 19.64 -2.35
C PRO A 107 -1.20 20.23 -1.75
N THR A 108 -1.33 21.19 -0.82
CA THR A 108 -0.20 21.66 -0.01
C THR A 108 0.35 20.52 0.85
N THR A 109 1.67 20.35 0.92
CA THR A 109 2.29 19.31 1.76
C THR A 109 2.15 19.62 3.24
N ASN A 110 2.03 18.58 4.07
CA ASN A 110 2.11 18.75 5.53
C ASN A 110 3.54 18.93 6.00
N TYR A 111 4.48 18.23 5.35
CA TYR A 111 5.91 18.35 5.66
C TYR A 111 6.74 18.40 4.40
N ILE A 112 7.72 19.28 4.42
CA ILE A 112 8.87 19.27 3.51
C ILE A 112 10.09 18.92 4.35
N LEU A 113 10.62 17.69 4.18
CA LEU A 113 11.83 17.24 4.86
C LEU A 113 13.02 17.39 3.93
N ASP A 114 14.09 18.04 4.40
CA ASP A 114 15.38 18.09 3.71
C ASP A 114 16.32 17.04 4.27
N SER A 115 16.79 16.15 3.42
CA SER A 115 17.78 15.13 3.74
C SER A 115 19.20 15.51 3.32
N GLY A 116 19.40 16.75 2.83
CA GLY A 116 20.67 17.29 2.32
C GLY A 116 21.02 16.85 0.89
N ARG A 117 20.30 15.88 0.30
CA ARG A 117 20.44 15.43 -1.09
C ARG A 117 19.09 15.36 -1.82
N GLY A 118 18.01 15.36 -1.08
CA GLY A 118 16.65 15.24 -1.58
C GLY A 118 15.67 15.87 -0.63
N LEU A 119 14.48 16.17 -1.14
CA LEU A 119 13.33 16.62 -0.35
C LEU A 119 12.29 15.50 -0.30
N ALA A 120 11.79 15.17 0.89
CA ALA A 120 10.63 14.32 1.03
C ALA A 120 9.39 15.18 1.30
N LEU A 121 8.44 15.12 0.39
CA LEU A 121 7.14 15.78 0.49
C LEU A 121 6.14 14.80 1.08
N ILE A 122 5.47 15.16 2.19
CA ILE A 122 4.58 14.26 2.92
C ILE A 122 3.21 14.92 3.10
N TRP A 123 2.16 14.19 2.77
CA TRP A 123 0.76 14.55 3.01
C TRP A 123 0.16 13.60 4.04
N LEU A 124 -0.30 14.13 5.16
CA LEU A 124 -1.03 13.37 6.17
C LEU A 124 -2.46 13.13 5.71
N ILE A 125 -2.92 11.89 5.78
CA ILE A 125 -4.29 11.54 5.42
C ILE A 125 -5.04 10.94 6.61
N ASN A 126 -6.35 11.11 6.64
CA ASN A 126 -7.21 10.32 7.50
C ASN A 126 -6.91 8.83 7.24
N LYS A 127 -6.58 8.10 8.31
CA LYS A 127 -6.14 6.70 8.21
C LYS A 127 -7.17 5.87 7.48
N VAL A 128 -6.75 5.23 6.40
CA VAL A 128 -7.59 4.33 5.62
C VAL A 128 -7.04 2.91 5.66
N PRO A 129 -7.92 1.90 5.61
CA PRO A 129 -7.50 0.51 5.64
C PRO A 129 -6.79 0.09 4.33
N SER A 130 -6.09 -1.03 4.37
CA SER A 130 -5.31 -1.58 3.25
C SER A 130 -6.10 -1.77 1.95
N ASN A 131 -7.40 -2.00 2.00
CA ASN A 131 -8.24 -2.11 0.80
C ASN A 131 -8.36 -0.79 0.02
N ALA A 132 -7.96 0.35 0.59
CA ALA A 132 -7.84 1.63 -0.11
C ALA A 132 -6.51 1.77 -0.89
N LEU A 133 -5.60 0.80 -0.78
CA LEU A 133 -4.27 0.85 -1.41
C LEU A 133 -4.30 1.12 -2.93
N PRO A 134 -5.23 0.57 -3.74
CA PRO A 134 -5.31 0.92 -5.15
C PRO A 134 -5.62 2.40 -5.41
N LEU A 135 -6.45 3.04 -4.57
CA LEU A 135 -6.71 4.48 -4.66
C LEU A 135 -5.49 5.28 -4.18
N TRP A 136 -4.90 4.88 -3.07
CA TRP A 136 -3.65 5.46 -2.56
C TRP A 136 -2.56 5.44 -3.64
N LYS A 137 -2.37 4.31 -4.32
CA LYS A 137 -1.40 4.17 -5.41
C LYS A 137 -1.70 5.11 -6.58
N ALA A 138 -2.98 5.29 -6.93
CA ALA A 138 -3.38 6.22 -8.00
C ALA A 138 -3.06 7.68 -7.63
N VAL A 139 -3.24 8.06 -6.35
CA VAL A 139 -2.84 9.38 -5.84
C VAL A 139 -1.32 9.55 -5.89
N GLN A 140 -0.57 8.54 -5.40
CA GLN A 140 0.90 8.54 -5.47
C GLN A 140 1.42 8.76 -6.89
N GLU A 141 0.87 8.05 -7.86
CA GLU A 141 1.27 8.20 -9.26
C GLU A 141 0.89 9.54 -9.87
N TYR A 142 -0.27 10.07 -9.49
CA TYR A 142 -0.63 11.42 -9.89
C TYR A 142 0.41 12.44 -9.41
N LEU A 143 0.71 12.44 -8.10
CA LEU A 143 1.68 13.36 -7.51
C LEU A 143 3.08 13.18 -8.13
N TYR A 144 3.52 11.94 -8.31
CA TYR A 144 4.76 11.64 -9.00
C TYR A 144 4.79 12.26 -10.41
N ASN A 145 3.72 12.08 -11.19
CA ASN A 145 3.66 12.59 -12.56
C ASN A 145 3.73 14.12 -12.63
N GLN A 146 3.14 14.81 -11.63
CA GLN A 146 3.22 16.28 -11.54
C GLN A 146 4.61 16.76 -11.13
N LEU A 147 5.34 15.97 -10.35
CA LEU A 147 6.61 16.38 -9.72
C LEU A 147 7.85 15.80 -10.41
N LYS A 148 7.72 15.15 -11.56
CA LYS A 148 8.83 14.53 -12.30
C LYS A 148 9.96 15.49 -12.62
N GLU A 149 9.63 16.73 -12.99
CA GLU A 149 10.62 17.74 -13.34
C GLU A 149 11.51 18.16 -12.16
N PHE A 150 11.01 17.98 -10.92
CA PHE A 150 11.75 18.22 -9.68
C PHE A 150 12.52 16.99 -9.18
N GLY A 151 12.67 15.97 -10.02
CA GLY A 151 13.44 14.78 -9.70
C GLY A 151 12.72 13.77 -8.83
N ALA A 152 11.38 13.68 -8.93
CA ALA A 152 10.60 12.69 -8.20
C ALA A 152 11.10 11.25 -8.50
N ASP A 153 11.34 10.47 -7.44
CA ASP A 153 11.83 9.10 -7.54
C ASP A 153 10.66 8.12 -7.73
N ARG A 154 10.66 7.42 -8.89
CA ARG A 154 9.64 6.41 -9.18
C ARG A 154 9.69 5.21 -8.22
N GLN A 155 10.87 4.84 -7.76
CA GLN A 155 11.04 3.73 -6.82
C GLN A 155 10.49 4.05 -5.42
N ALA A 156 10.28 5.33 -5.11
CA ALA A 156 9.70 5.76 -3.84
C ALA A 156 8.17 5.66 -3.77
N LEU A 157 7.47 5.21 -4.83
CA LEU A 157 5.99 5.10 -4.89
C LEU A 157 5.42 3.86 -4.18
N ASP A 158 6.21 3.19 -3.38
CA ASP A 158 5.83 1.97 -2.66
C ASP A 158 5.25 2.29 -1.29
N ALA A 159 4.07 1.74 -0.99
CA ALA A 159 3.37 1.97 0.28
C ALA A 159 4.10 1.40 1.51
N THR A 160 5.11 0.57 1.32
CA THR A 160 5.98 0.04 2.38
C THR A 160 7.30 0.80 2.52
N ARG A 161 7.44 1.94 1.83
CA ARG A 161 8.65 2.77 1.84
C ARG A 161 9.00 3.23 3.25
N ILE A 162 10.29 3.30 3.50
CA ILE A 162 10.87 3.94 4.68
C ILE A 162 11.40 5.31 4.28
N LEU A 163 11.17 6.30 5.12
CA LEU A 163 11.71 7.65 4.96
C LEU A 163 12.58 8.02 6.17
N ARG A 164 13.55 8.90 5.95
CA ARG A 164 14.44 9.37 7.03
C ARG A 164 13.63 10.09 8.10
N VAL A 165 14.04 9.87 9.35
CA VAL A 165 13.41 10.55 10.48
C VAL A 165 14.05 11.94 10.65
N PRO A 166 13.24 13.01 10.86
CA PRO A 166 13.79 14.32 11.25
C PRO A 166 14.68 14.22 12.50
N GLY A 167 15.83 14.87 12.44
CA GLY A 167 16.86 14.80 13.48
C GLY A 167 17.87 13.66 13.33
N SER A 168 17.65 12.70 12.41
CA SER A 168 18.68 11.72 12.04
C SER A 168 19.71 12.33 11.07
N ILE A 169 20.85 11.68 10.94
CA ILE A 169 21.96 12.14 10.07
C ILE A 169 21.95 11.33 8.78
N ASN A 170 22.02 12.02 7.65
CA ASN A 170 22.27 11.38 6.36
C ASN A 170 23.78 11.20 6.18
N SER A 171 24.30 9.99 6.29
CA SER A 171 25.75 9.70 6.20
C SER A 171 26.37 10.12 4.85
N LYS A 172 25.57 10.12 3.76
CA LYS A 172 26.05 10.49 2.42
C LYS A 172 26.27 11.99 2.26
N SER A 173 25.46 12.85 2.87
CA SER A 173 25.59 14.31 2.84
C SER A 173 26.19 14.86 4.13
N LYS A 174 26.28 14.05 5.19
CA LYS A 174 26.70 14.46 6.55
C LYS A 174 25.83 15.58 7.14
N THR A 175 24.57 15.66 6.71
CA THR A 175 23.61 16.68 7.16
C THR A 175 22.56 16.04 8.07
N VAL A 176 22.04 16.84 9.00
CA VAL A 176 20.89 16.47 9.81
C VAL A 176 19.63 16.64 8.98
N VAL A 177 18.76 15.63 8.97
CA VAL A 177 17.45 15.71 8.34
C VAL A 177 16.59 16.74 9.08
N SER A 178 16.13 17.76 8.37
CA SER A 178 15.36 18.87 8.96
C SER A 178 13.98 19.00 8.31
N ILE A 179 13.02 19.52 9.08
CA ILE A 179 11.75 19.97 8.56
C ILE A 179 11.94 21.42 8.11
N ILE A 180 11.68 21.69 6.83
CA ILE A 180 11.78 23.04 6.26
C ILE A 180 10.46 23.76 6.43
N ASP A 181 9.34 23.08 6.16
CA ASP A 181 8.01 23.62 6.18
C ASP A 181 7.01 22.63 6.78
N GLU A 182 6.00 23.16 7.47
CA GLU A 182 4.93 22.41 8.10
C GLU A 182 3.58 23.08 7.88
N TYR A 183 2.60 22.28 7.42
CA TYR A 183 1.21 22.70 7.28
C TYR A 183 0.28 21.77 8.07
N ASP A 184 -0.51 22.32 8.97
CA ASP A 184 -1.35 21.54 9.88
C ASP A 184 -2.76 21.32 9.29
N TYR A 185 -2.86 20.32 8.42
CA TYR A 185 -4.12 19.86 7.86
C TYR A 185 -4.08 18.35 7.63
N ILE A 186 -5.18 17.65 7.84
CA ILE A 186 -5.28 16.21 7.55
C ILE A 186 -6.24 16.02 6.39
N TYR A 187 -5.73 15.49 5.30
CA TYR A 187 -6.48 15.27 4.07
C TYR A 187 -7.37 14.03 4.14
N ASP A 188 -8.51 14.07 3.46
CA ASP A 188 -9.23 12.86 3.09
C ASP A 188 -8.75 12.36 1.73
N LEU A 189 -8.40 11.07 1.64
CA LEU A 189 -7.91 10.48 0.38
C LEU A 189 -8.94 10.60 -0.76
N ARG A 190 -10.25 10.62 -0.42
CA ARG A 190 -11.33 10.84 -1.40
C ARG A 190 -11.46 12.29 -1.84
N GLU A 191 -11.12 13.23 -0.99
CA GLU A 191 -11.07 14.66 -1.36
C GLU A 191 -9.94 14.91 -2.34
N ILE A 192 -8.73 14.40 -2.07
CA ILE A 192 -7.62 14.46 -3.01
C ILE A 192 -8.03 13.84 -4.36
N GLN A 193 -8.70 12.68 -4.36
CA GLN A 193 -9.22 12.06 -5.57
C GLN A 193 -10.16 12.97 -6.34
N LYS A 194 -11.13 13.57 -5.67
CA LYS A 194 -12.16 14.40 -6.32
C LYS A 194 -11.60 15.70 -6.89
N GLU A 195 -10.67 16.28 -6.19
CA GLU A 195 -10.14 17.59 -6.52
C GLU A 195 -9.04 17.53 -7.57
N PHE A 196 -8.08 16.64 -7.39
CA PHE A 196 -6.84 16.63 -8.18
C PHE A 196 -6.77 15.51 -9.22
N LEU A 197 -7.53 14.40 -9.10
CA LEU A 197 -7.48 13.31 -10.06
C LEU A 197 -8.65 13.38 -11.08
N PRO A 198 -8.51 14.08 -12.19
CA PRO A 198 -9.63 14.28 -13.14
C PRO A 198 -10.12 13.00 -13.79
N GLU A 199 -9.25 12.02 -14.00
CA GLU A 199 -9.59 10.74 -14.63
C GLU A 199 -10.41 9.81 -13.73
N LEU A 200 -10.33 10.00 -12.42
CA LEU A 200 -11.05 9.23 -11.40
C LEU A 200 -12.32 9.93 -10.89
N LYS A 201 -12.68 11.09 -11.45
CA LYS A 201 -13.94 11.77 -11.08
C LYS A 201 -15.10 10.83 -11.31
N LEU A 202 -15.83 10.50 -10.26
CA LEU A 202 -17.07 9.74 -10.33
C LEU A 202 -18.06 10.55 -11.17
N LYS A 203 -18.24 10.16 -12.44
CA LYS A 203 -19.31 10.75 -13.26
C LYS A 203 -20.64 10.43 -12.59
N GLU A 204 -21.49 11.45 -12.43
CA GLU A 204 -22.86 11.30 -11.96
C GLU A 204 -23.54 10.15 -12.70
N LYS A 205 -24.35 9.37 -11.98
CA LYS A 205 -25.03 8.18 -12.50
C LYS A 205 -25.96 8.56 -13.66
N LYS A 206 -25.43 8.60 -14.88
CA LYS A 206 -26.30 8.57 -16.07
C LYS A 206 -26.85 7.14 -16.20
N LYS A 207 -28.19 7.01 -16.33
CA LYS A 207 -28.86 5.74 -16.63
C LYS A 207 -28.25 5.18 -17.92
N GLY A 208 -27.58 4.03 -17.86
CA GLY A 208 -26.96 3.37 -19.00
C GLY A 208 -25.76 2.50 -18.58
N ARG A 209 -25.30 1.64 -19.52
CA ARG A 209 -24.12 0.78 -19.32
C ARG A 209 -22.91 1.65 -18.96
N PRO A 210 -22.23 1.46 -17.80
CA PRO A 210 -21.10 2.28 -17.44
C PRO A 210 -20.00 2.16 -18.50
N LYS A 211 -19.61 3.30 -19.11
CA LYS A 211 -18.46 3.35 -20.01
C LYS A 211 -17.22 2.90 -19.21
N LYS A 212 -16.26 2.25 -19.92
CA LYS A 212 -14.97 1.76 -19.40
C LYS A 212 -14.35 2.79 -18.42
N ILE A 213 -14.67 2.70 -17.13
CA ILE A 213 -14.07 3.51 -16.09
C ILE A 213 -12.83 2.75 -15.63
N ASN A 214 -11.68 3.29 -15.96
CA ASN A 214 -10.37 2.90 -15.43
C ASN A 214 -10.08 1.39 -15.39
N TYR A 215 -9.81 0.85 -16.57
CA TYR A 215 -9.25 -0.50 -16.74
C TYR A 215 -8.01 -0.68 -15.84
N VAL A 216 -7.09 0.27 -15.82
CA VAL A 216 -5.87 0.27 -15.00
C VAL A 216 -6.18 0.17 -13.50
N TYR A 217 -7.13 0.95 -12.98
CA TYR A 217 -7.52 0.89 -11.57
C TYR A 217 -8.14 -0.47 -11.21
N ARG A 218 -8.96 -1.05 -12.11
CA ARG A 218 -9.55 -2.39 -11.91
C ARG A 218 -8.49 -3.48 -11.92
N GLU A 219 -7.52 -3.41 -12.81
CA GLU A 219 -6.43 -4.38 -12.87
C GLU A 219 -5.53 -4.30 -11.64
N ARG A 220 -5.15 -3.10 -11.21
CA ARG A 220 -4.38 -2.91 -9.98
C ARG A 220 -5.13 -3.43 -8.76
N SER A 221 -6.43 -3.17 -8.67
CA SER A 221 -7.26 -3.72 -7.59
C SER A 221 -7.31 -5.24 -7.62
N LEU A 222 -7.35 -5.84 -8.81
CA LEU A 222 -7.34 -7.29 -8.98
C LEU A 222 -5.98 -7.87 -8.60
N TYR A 223 -4.87 -7.28 -9.05
CA TYR A 223 -3.54 -7.78 -8.74
C TYR A 223 -3.26 -7.72 -7.25
N TYR A 224 -3.60 -6.61 -6.59
CA TYR A 224 -3.47 -6.49 -5.14
C TYR A 224 -4.32 -7.54 -4.39
N ALA A 225 -5.56 -7.72 -4.78
CA ALA A 225 -6.43 -8.73 -4.17
C ALA A 225 -5.93 -10.17 -4.41
N ARG A 226 -5.31 -10.45 -5.56
CA ARG A 226 -4.68 -11.75 -5.83
C ARG A 226 -3.41 -11.98 -5.02
N ILE A 227 -2.60 -10.93 -4.78
CA ILE A 227 -1.46 -10.99 -3.85
C ILE A 227 -1.97 -11.41 -2.46
N GLN A 228 -3.04 -10.77 -1.97
CA GLN A 228 -3.64 -11.11 -0.68
C GLN A 228 -4.18 -12.55 -0.66
N ASP A 229 -4.85 -12.99 -1.71
CA ASP A 229 -5.37 -14.36 -1.82
C ASP A 229 -4.25 -15.41 -1.77
N ILE A 230 -3.15 -15.19 -2.52
CA ILE A 230 -1.98 -16.09 -2.52
C ILE A 230 -1.35 -16.15 -1.12
N THR A 231 -1.14 -15.01 -0.48
CA THR A 231 -0.57 -14.97 0.88
C THR A 231 -1.50 -15.64 1.88
N LYS A 232 -2.83 -15.44 1.71
CA LYS A 232 -3.83 -16.10 2.54
C LYS A 232 -3.80 -17.63 2.37
N LEU A 233 -3.63 -18.11 1.16
CA LEU A 233 -3.46 -19.53 0.87
C LEU A 233 -2.23 -20.11 1.58
N CYS A 234 -1.09 -19.39 1.52
CA CYS A 234 0.11 -19.79 2.24
C CYS A 234 -0.13 -19.91 3.75
N GLU A 235 -0.85 -18.93 4.34
CA GLU A 235 -1.22 -18.95 5.76
C GLU A 235 -2.12 -20.12 6.13
N LEU A 236 -3.16 -20.38 5.31
CA LEU A 236 -4.11 -21.49 5.56
C LEU A 236 -3.43 -22.86 5.53
N ARG A 237 -2.37 -22.99 4.72
CA ARG A 237 -1.55 -24.20 4.60
C ARG A 237 -0.35 -24.21 5.55
N GLU A 238 -0.32 -23.29 6.53
CA GLU A 238 0.80 -23.16 7.49
C GLU A 238 2.17 -23.13 6.82
N TYR A 239 2.22 -22.56 5.60
CA TYR A 239 3.41 -22.45 4.73
C TYR A 239 4.00 -23.81 4.29
N ASP A 240 3.33 -24.94 4.50
CA ASP A 240 3.67 -26.21 3.85
C ASP A 240 3.06 -26.27 2.45
N LEU A 241 3.86 -25.91 1.46
CA LEU A 241 3.46 -25.72 0.07
C LEU A 241 4.18 -26.67 -0.88
N ARG A 242 4.55 -27.86 -0.41
CA ARG A 242 5.20 -28.88 -1.23
C ARG A 242 4.35 -29.20 -2.46
N GLY A 243 4.98 -29.24 -3.63
CA GLY A 243 4.32 -29.39 -4.94
C GLY A 243 3.86 -28.07 -5.56
N HIS A 244 3.59 -27.02 -4.79
CA HIS A 244 3.04 -25.74 -5.29
C HIS A 244 3.98 -24.55 -5.11
N ARG A 245 5.17 -24.72 -4.52
CA ARG A 245 6.09 -23.63 -4.16
C ARG A 245 6.44 -22.74 -5.37
N GLU A 246 6.84 -23.35 -6.48
CA GLU A 246 7.27 -22.63 -7.68
C GLU A 246 6.12 -21.80 -8.28
N ILE A 247 4.94 -22.41 -8.44
CA ILE A 247 3.78 -21.73 -9.03
C ILE A 247 3.26 -20.61 -8.14
N ILE A 248 3.27 -20.79 -6.82
CA ILE A 248 2.90 -19.75 -5.85
C ILE A 248 3.86 -18.57 -5.95
N LEU A 249 5.17 -18.81 -5.93
CA LEU A 249 6.19 -17.75 -6.03
C LEU A 249 6.14 -17.05 -7.40
N PHE A 250 5.88 -17.80 -8.48
CA PHE A 250 5.70 -17.24 -9.81
C PHE A 250 4.50 -16.29 -9.88
N LEU A 251 3.33 -16.72 -9.42
CA LEU A 251 2.12 -15.90 -9.42
C LEU A 251 2.28 -14.69 -8.51
N TYR A 252 2.86 -14.87 -7.34
CA TYR A 252 3.13 -13.79 -6.40
C TYR A 252 4.06 -12.74 -7.04
N ARG A 253 5.17 -13.16 -7.66
CA ARG A 253 6.07 -12.25 -8.39
C ARG A 253 5.37 -11.52 -9.52
N TYR A 254 4.57 -12.23 -10.31
CA TYR A 254 3.86 -11.63 -11.44
C TYR A 254 2.90 -10.53 -11.00
N TYR A 255 2.11 -10.79 -9.97
CA TYR A 255 1.17 -9.80 -9.45
C TYR A 255 1.87 -8.65 -8.72
N LEU A 256 2.98 -8.92 -8.03
CA LEU A 256 3.81 -7.86 -7.43
C LEU A 256 4.40 -6.93 -8.49
N CYS A 257 5.07 -7.46 -9.52
CA CYS A 257 5.60 -6.64 -10.61
C CYS A 257 4.51 -5.79 -11.26
N SER A 258 3.34 -6.39 -11.51
CA SER A 258 2.21 -5.69 -12.15
C SER A 258 1.56 -4.63 -11.24
N PHE A 259 1.60 -4.80 -9.93
CA PHE A 259 1.04 -3.85 -8.98
C PHE A 259 2.03 -2.77 -8.56
N THR A 260 3.25 -3.16 -8.18
CA THR A 260 4.27 -2.22 -7.65
C THR A 260 4.99 -1.48 -8.75
N GLU A 261 5.08 -2.08 -9.95
CA GLU A 261 5.89 -1.62 -11.08
C GLU A 261 7.40 -1.57 -10.74
N ASP A 262 7.83 -2.32 -9.75
CA ASP A 262 9.22 -2.45 -9.30
C ASP A 262 9.65 -3.92 -9.27
N VAL A 263 10.48 -4.29 -10.23
CA VAL A 263 10.97 -5.65 -10.43
C VAL A 263 11.96 -6.08 -9.35
N GLN A 264 12.80 -5.14 -8.86
CA GLN A 264 13.81 -5.43 -7.85
C GLN A 264 13.18 -5.65 -6.48
N LYS A 265 12.19 -4.79 -6.13
CA LYS A 265 11.41 -5.00 -4.93
C LYS A 265 10.63 -6.31 -4.99
N ALA A 266 10.00 -6.61 -6.13
CA ALA A 266 9.21 -7.83 -6.28
C ALA A 266 10.02 -9.09 -6.05
N ILE A 267 11.28 -9.18 -6.51
CA ILE A 267 12.12 -10.35 -6.23
C ILE A 267 12.52 -10.42 -4.76
N GLY A 268 12.81 -9.30 -4.10
CA GLY A 268 13.07 -9.25 -2.67
C GLY A 268 11.90 -9.81 -1.86
N ASP A 269 10.68 -9.32 -2.11
CA ASP A 269 9.46 -9.78 -1.43
C ASP A 269 9.17 -11.28 -1.71
N VAL A 270 9.49 -11.78 -2.90
CA VAL A 270 9.38 -13.20 -3.27
C VAL A 270 10.36 -14.06 -2.46
N LEU A 271 11.60 -13.63 -2.29
CA LEU A 271 12.60 -14.34 -1.50
C LEU A 271 12.22 -14.36 -0.01
N GLU A 272 11.67 -13.26 0.51
CA GLU A 272 11.14 -13.22 1.88
C GLU A 272 9.97 -14.19 2.05
N LEU A 273 9.03 -14.25 1.10
CA LEU A 273 7.91 -15.20 1.15
C LEU A 273 8.41 -16.65 1.11
N ASN A 274 9.37 -16.95 0.22
CA ASN A 274 9.99 -18.27 0.15
C ASN A 274 10.67 -18.66 1.48
N GLY A 275 11.34 -17.71 2.15
CA GLY A 275 11.95 -17.93 3.46
C GLY A 275 10.96 -18.30 4.57
N MET A 276 9.67 -17.99 4.40
CA MET A 276 8.61 -18.40 5.32
C MET A 276 8.10 -19.83 5.10
N PHE A 277 8.39 -20.45 3.96
CA PHE A 277 7.95 -21.82 3.68
C PHE A 277 8.62 -22.82 4.61
N THR A 278 7.88 -23.80 5.04
CA THR A 278 8.39 -24.92 5.86
C THR A 278 9.58 -25.62 5.20
N TYR A 279 9.55 -25.69 3.85
CA TYR A 279 10.62 -26.25 3.03
C TYR A 279 10.97 -25.25 1.91
N PRO A 280 11.77 -24.19 2.20
CA PRO A 280 12.06 -23.17 1.21
C PRO A 280 12.89 -23.72 0.04
N LEU A 281 12.69 -23.14 -1.14
CA LEU A 281 13.54 -23.38 -2.30
C LEU A 281 14.87 -22.63 -2.13
N LYS A 282 15.92 -23.09 -2.79
CA LYS A 282 17.17 -22.34 -2.87
C LYS A 282 16.95 -21.06 -3.67
N GLU A 283 17.66 -20.00 -3.34
CA GLU A 283 17.52 -18.70 -3.99
C GLU A 283 17.62 -18.78 -5.53
N ASN A 284 18.59 -19.51 -6.05
CA ASN A 284 18.77 -19.71 -7.49
C ASN A 284 17.57 -20.44 -8.15
N GLU A 285 16.91 -21.33 -7.43
CA GLU A 285 15.69 -22.01 -7.89
C GLU A 285 14.52 -21.03 -7.95
N VAL A 286 14.36 -20.19 -6.92
CA VAL A 286 13.35 -19.13 -6.88
C VAL A 286 13.51 -18.17 -8.05
N ILE A 287 14.73 -17.66 -8.27
CA ILE A 287 15.04 -16.75 -9.38
C ILE A 287 14.70 -17.40 -10.72
N ARG A 288 15.11 -18.66 -10.95
CA ARG A 288 14.84 -19.40 -12.18
C ARG A 288 13.35 -19.64 -12.41
N ALA A 289 12.63 -20.14 -11.40
CA ALA A 289 11.21 -20.47 -11.48
C ALA A 289 10.32 -19.24 -11.74
N THR A 290 10.74 -18.08 -11.23
CA THR A 290 9.93 -16.84 -11.30
C THR A 290 10.38 -15.88 -12.41
N ARG A 291 11.46 -16.19 -13.15
CA ARG A 291 12.02 -15.31 -14.21
C ARG A 291 11.03 -14.98 -15.33
N SER A 292 10.15 -15.92 -15.66
CA SER A 292 9.14 -15.70 -16.71
C SER A 292 8.07 -14.68 -16.30
N ALA A 293 7.79 -14.53 -15.01
CA ALA A 293 6.89 -13.50 -14.49
C ALA A 293 7.45 -12.09 -14.74
N GLU A 294 8.73 -11.89 -14.45
CA GLU A 294 9.45 -10.64 -14.73
C GLU A 294 9.50 -10.33 -16.23
N LYS A 295 9.90 -11.31 -17.05
CA LYS A 295 9.96 -11.14 -18.51
C LYS A 295 8.61 -10.78 -19.10
N CYS A 296 7.51 -11.40 -18.61
CA CYS A 296 6.17 -11.07 -19.04
C CYS A 296 5.78 -9.64 -18.68
N TYR A 297 6.11 -9.18 -17.48
CA TYR A 297 5.84 -7.81 -17.06
C TYR A 297 6.60 -6.77 -17.91
N LEU A 298 7.87 -7.06 -18.25
CA LEU A 298 8.70 -6.15 -19.06
C LEU A 298 8.28 -6.14 -20.55
N ASP A 299 7.66 -7.20 -21.05
CA ASP A 299 7.16 -7.28 -22.42
C ASP A 299 5.72 -6.77 -22.50
N LYS A 300 5.54 -5.53 -22.96
CA LYS A 300 4.24 -4.88 -23.09
C LYS A 300 3.22 -5.62 -23.96
N ASN A 301 3.66 -6.59 -24.76
CA ASN A 301 2.79 -7.38 -25.65
C ASN A 301 2.34 -8.69 -25.00
N LYS A 302 2.84 -9.03 -23.81
CA LYS A 302 2.51 -10.27 -23.10
C LYS A 302 1.81 -9.98 -21.78
N GLU A 303 0.82 -10.80 -21.49
CA GLU A 303 0.08 -10.73 -20.22
C GLU A 303 -0.44 -12.11 -19.84
N TYR A 304 -0.21 -12.52 -18.60
CA TYR A 304 -0.82 -13.73 -18.05
C TYR A 304 -2.21 -13.44 -17.49
N LYS A 305 -3.24 -13.72 -18.29
CA LYS A 305 -4.67 -13.57 -17.89
C LYS A 305 -5.24 -14.88 -17.36
N TYR A 306 -4.77 -15.30 -16.19
CA TYR A 306 -5.33 -16.49 -15.56
C TYR A 306 -6.79 -16.28 -15.16
N LYS A 307 -7.66 -17.24 -15.59
CA LYS A 307 -9.03 -17.34 -15.06
C LYS A 307 -9.02 -17.94 -13.66
N ASN A 308 -10.05 -17.66 -12.86
CA ASN A 308 -10.13 -18.21 -11.51
C ASN A 308 -10.15 -19.73 -11.52
N ASP A 309 -10.95 -20.35 -12.41
CA ASP A 309 -11.01 -21.82 -12.52
C ASP A 309 -9.60 -22.44 -12.74
N THR A 310 -8.76 -21.80 -13.60
CA THR A 310 -7.38 -22.22 -13.83
C THR A 310 -6.49 -22.07 -12.59
N LEU A 311 -6.65 -20.95 -11.83
CA LEU A 311 -5.86 -20.75 -10.61
C LEU A 311 -6.26 -21.73 -9.51
N ILE A 312 -7.57 -22.02 -9.38
CA ILE A 312 -8.08 -23.00 -8.42
C ILE A 312 -7.51 -24.39 -8.72
N GLU A 313 -7.49 -24.77 -10.00
CA GLU A 313 -6.92 -26.05 -10.44
C GLU A 313 -5.41 -26.11 -10.22
N LEU A 314 -4.66 -25.09 -10.68
CA LEU A 314 -3.19 -25.04 -10.54
C LEU A 314 -2.71 -25.02 -9.09
N LEU A 315 -3.47 -24.42 -8.19
CA LEU A 315 -3.13 -24.31 -6.78
C LEU A 315 -3.85 -25.33 -5.91
N GLU A 316 -4.69 -26.19 -6.53
CA GLU A 316 -5.52 -27.19 -5.84
C GLU A 316 -6.30 -26.58 -4.65
N ILE A 317 -6.94 -25.41 -4.90
CA ILE A 317 -7.67 -24.67 -3.86
C ILE A 317 -8.96 -25.43 -3.53
N THR A 318 -9.14 -25.75 -2.25
CA THR A 318 -10.32 -26.42 -1.76
C THR A 318 -11.51 -25.47 -1.56
N GLU A 319 -12.76 -25.99 -1.53
CA GLU A 319 -13.95 -25.17 -1.26
C GLU A 319 -13.88 -24.43 0.08
N ILE A 320 -13.20 -25.02 1.09
CA ILE A 320 -13.00 -24.37 2.39
C ILE A 320 -12.05 -23.19 2.24
N GLU A 321 -10.92 -23.37 1.55
CA GLU A 321 -9.94 -22.30 1.31
C GLU A 321 -10.57 -21.15 0.50
N GLU A 322 -11.43 -21.44 -0.49
CA GLU A 322 -12.16 -20.42 -1.26
C GLU A 322 -12.96 -19.47 -0.36
N THR A 323 -13.49 -19.96 0.78
CA THR A 323 -14.27 -19.11 1.70
C THR A 323 -13.47 -17.95 2.27
N TYR A 324 -12.15 -18.10 2.35
CA TYR A 324 -11.20 -17.09 2.84
C TYR A 324 -10.59 -16.22 1.74
N MET A 325 -10.76 -16.58 0.45
CA MET A 325 -10.24 -15.84 -0.68
C MET A 325 -11.14 -14.66 -1.06
N THR A 326 -10.59 -13.66 -1.70
CA THR A 326 -11.34 -12.48 -2.16
C THR A 326 -11.71 -12.57 -3.64
N THR A 327 -10.77 -12.99 -4.47
CA THR A 327 -10.90 -12.98 -5.94
C THR A 327 -10.72 -14.34 -6.58
N ILE A 328 -9.85 -15.22 -6.00
CA ILE A 328 -9.62 -16.57 -6.55
C ILE A 328 -10.70 -17.50 -5.99
N ILE A 329 -11.91 -17.37 -6.52
CA ILE A 329 -13.08 -18.12 -6.10
C ILE A 329 -13.82 -18.71 -7.32
N SER A 330 -14.44 -19.86 -7.13
CA SER A 330 -15.27 -20.52 -8.13
C SER A 330 -16.57 -19.75 -8.39
N LYS A 331 -17.21 -20.07 -9.52
CA LYS A 331 -18.55 -19.53 -9.85
C LYS A 331 -19.61 -19.89 -8.79
N ASN A 332 -19.48 -21.05 -8.16
CA ASN A 332 -20.39 -21.51 -7.11
C ASN A 332 -20.25 -20.67 -5.87
N GLU A 333 -19.03 -20.46 -5.38
CA GLU A 333 -18.73 -19.61 -4.23
C GLU A 333 -19.14 -18.14 -4.49
N TYR A 334 -18.88 -17.63 -5.71
CA TYR A 334 -19.37 -16.30 -6.10
C TYR A 334 -20.89 -16.18 -6.01
N LYS A 335 -21.64 -17.19 -6.52
CA LYS A 335 -23.11 -17.21 -6.44
C LYS A 335 -23.59 -17.32 -4.98
N ARG A 336 -22.92 -18.14 -4.15
CA ARG A 336 -23.24 -18.27 -2.73
C ARG A 336 -23.12 -16.90 -2.04
N ARG A 337 -21.98 -16.22 -2.20
CA ARG A 337 -21.73 -14.88 -1.62
C ARG A 337 -22.69 -13.82 -2.17
N HIS A 338 -23.04 -13.90 -3.42
CA HIS A 338 -24.01 -12.97 -4.01
C HIS A 338 -25.39 -13.11 -3.36
N ARG A 339 -25.89 -14.35 -3.20
CA ARG A 339 -27.16 -14.62 -2.51
C ARG A 339 -27.15 -14.14 -1.05
N GLU A 340 -26.05 -14.35 -0.35
CA GLU A 340 -25.90 -13.91 1.03
C GLU A 340 -25.91 -12.38 1.15
N ARG A 341 -25.21 -11.68 0.25
CA ARG A 341 -25.23 -10.19 0.19
C ARG A 341 -26.63 -9.66 -0.11
N GLU A 342 -27.35 -10.25 -1.06
CA GLU A 342 -28.72 -9.85 -1.37
C GLU A 342 -29.67 -10.11 -0.18
N LYS A 343 -29.52 -11.24 0.50
CA LYS A 343 -30.26 -11.53 1.74
C LYS A 343 -29.99 -10.49 2.83
N ASN A 344 -28.73 -10.13 3.05
CA ASN A 344 -28.36 -9.14 4.05
C ASN A 344 -28.89 -7.75 3.70
N ARG A 345 -28.77 -7.31 2.45
CA ARG A 345 -29.37 -6.05 1.95
C ARG A 345 -30.89 -6.01 2.16
N TYR A 346 -31.56 -7.13 1.89
CA TYR A 346 -33.00 -7.25 2.11
C TYR A 346 -33.35 -7.12 3.60
N LEU A 347 -32.58 -7.79 4.47
CA LEU A 347 -32.76 -7.70 5.92
C LEU A 347 -32.50 -6.29 6.45
N GLU A 348 -31.47 -5.60 5.95
CA GLU A 348 -31.17 -4.21 6.31
C GLU A 348 -32.30 -3.27 5.89
N LYS A 349 -32.86 -3.43 4.69
CA LYS A 349 -34.04 -2.67 4.26
C LYS A 349 -35.24 -2.91 5.16
N LEU A 350 -35.52 -4.17 5.53
CA LEU A 350 -36.59 -4.50 6.45
C LEU A 350 -36.38 -3.91 7.85
N LYS A 351 -35.14 -3.82 8.32
CA LYS A 351 -34.78 -3.15 9.58
C LYS A 351 -35.04 -1.64 9.49
N ALA A 352 -34.58 -1.01 8.38
CA ALA A 352 -34.79 0.42 8.14
C ALA A 352 -36.29 0.79 8.03
N ASP A 353 -37.10 -0.09 7.42
CA ASP A 353 -38.55 0.09 7.27
C ASP A 353 -39.35 -0.24 8.55
N GLY A 354 -38.71 -0.59 9.66
CA GLY A 354 -39.38 -0.94 10.91
C GLY A 354 -40.12 -2.28 10.92
N LYS A 355 -40.06 -3.03 9.80
CA LYS A 355 -40.84 -4.27 9.58
C LYS A 355 -40.28 -5.52 10.28
N ILE A 356 -39.07 -5.42 10.89
CA ILE A 356 -38.45 -6.60 11.55
C ILE A 356 -39.01 -6.85 12.95
N LYS A 357 -39.55 -5.85 13.65
CA LYS A 357 -40.11 -6.03 14.99
C LYS A 357 -41.24 -7.13 15.06
N GLU A 358 -41.92 -7.35 13.96
CA GLU A 358 -42.98 -8.41 13.92
C GLU A 358 -42.43 -9.81 13.57
N LYS A 359 -41.43 -9.92 12.68
CA LYS A 359 -40.87 -11.22 12.29
C LYS A 359 -40.00 -11.88 13.36
N ASP A 360 -39.24 -11.12 14.12
CA ASP A 360 -38.44 -11.65 15.22
C ASP A 360 -39.34 -12.19 16.35
N LYS A 361 -40.49 -11.59 16.62
CA LYS A 361 -41.49 -12.12 17.52
C LYS A 361 -42.11 -13.45 17.04
N LEU A 362 -42.27 -13.63 15.73
CA LEU A 362 -42.77 -14.86 15.13
C LEU A 362 -41.72 -15.97 15.10
N LEU A 363 -40.44 -15.63 14.91
CA LEU A 363 -39.33 -16.58 14.94
C LEU A 363 -39.05 -17.08 16.37
N GLN A 364 -39.04 -16.17 17.36
CA GLN A 364 -38.94 -16.54 18.77
C GLN A 364 -40.12 -17.42 19.24
N ARG A 365 -41.34 -17.18 18.77
CA ARG A 365 -42.51 -18.04 19.03
C ARG A 365 -42.44 -19.42 18.37
N ARG A 366 -41.63 -19.63 17.33
CA ARG A 366 -41.37 -20.92 16.68
C ARG A 366 -40.23 -21.71 17.33
N ILE A 367 -39.33 -21.05 18.05
CA ILE A 367 -38.21 -21.69 18.76
C ILE A 367 -38.64 -22.11 20.19
N CYS A 368 -39.70 -21.52 20.72
CA CYS A 368 -40.26 -21.82 22.04
C CYS A 368 -41.48 -22.78 21.98
N LYS A 369 -41.72 -23.42 20.85
CA LYS A 369 -42.63 -24.58 20.70
C LYS A 369 -41.83 -25.78 20.21
#